data_cd6a12607db613afa6ff3cf09d315cc5
#
_entry.id   cd6a12607db613afa6ff3cf09d315cc5
#
_cell.length_a   1.000
_cell.length_b   1.000
_cell.length_c   1.000
_cell.angle_alpha   90.00
_cell.angle_beta   90.00
_cell.angle_gamma   90.00
#
_symmetry.space_group_name_H-M   'P 1'
#
loop_
_entity.id
_entity.type
_entity.pdbx_description
1 polymer ?
#
loop_
_entity_poly.entity_id
_entity_poly.type
_entity_poly.pdbx_seq_one_letter_code
_entity_poly.pdbx_strand_id
1 'polypeptide(L)'
;MGRLLEFAKKGGRAEERFLDQMLFMSLIEARSCERFKRLSEGLDDEHLRKFYRRFMESEAGHYTLFISLAEGREPKEKVRTRWQEWLKFEKEVMATLPVRGDRIH
;
A
#
# COMPACT_ATOMS: atom_id res chain seq x y z
N MET A 1 -5.34 -4.91 -9.10
CA MET A 1 -5.43 -3.44 -9.07
C MET A 1 -6.81 -2.90 -9.35
N GLY A 2 -7.44 -3.35 -10.40
CA GLY A 2 -8.75 -2.82 -10.77
C GLY A 2 -9.78 -2.84 -9.65
N ARG A 3 -9.88 -3.94 -8.93
CA ARG A 3 -10.85 -4.04 -7.85
C ARG A 3 -10.53 -3.13 -6.68
N LEU A 4 -9.25 -2.95 -6.37
CA LEU A 4 -8.86 -2.02 -5.32
C LEU A 4 -9.16 -0.59 -5.73
N LEU A 5 -8.94 -0.25 -6.99
CA LEU A 5 -9.24 1.07 -7.48
C LEU A 5 -10.75 1.33 -7.46
N GLU A 6 -11.57 0.30 -7.69
CA GLU A 6 -13.01 0.43 -7.61
C GLU A 6 -13.50 0.68 -6.20
N PHE A 7 -12.74 0.29 -5.20
CA PHE A 7 -13.12 0.52 -3.81
C PHE A 7 -12.99 2.01 -3.46
N ALA A 8 -12.11 2.73 -4.15
CA ALA A 8 -11.91 4.13 -3.86
C ALA A 8 -13.15 4.95 -4.15
N LYS A 9 -13.41 5.94 -3.30
CA LYS A 9 -14.56 6.79 -3.43
C LYS A 9 -14.44 7.63 -4.68
N LYS A 10 -15.38 7.53 -5.59
CA LYS A 10 -15.36 8.28 -6.83
C LYS A 10 -16.38 9.41 -6.88
N GLY A 11 -17.39 9.33 -6.03
CA GLY A 11 -18.37 10.39 -5.93
C GLY A 11 -18.32 11.02 -4.55
N GLY A 12 -19.29 11.81 -4.20
CA GLY A 12 -19.36 12.43 -2.89
C GLY A 12 -18.45 13.65 -2.77
N ARG A 13 -18.04 13.94 -1.55
CA ARG A 13 -17.27 15.16 -1.31
C ARG A 13 -15.83 15.01 -1.74
N ALA A 14 -15.22 16.11 -2.12
CA ALA A 14 -13.83 16.12 -2.56
C ALA A 14 -12.89 15.59 -1.48
N GLU A 15 -13.18 15.87 -0.21
CA GLU A 15 -12.36 15.40 0.91
C GLU A 15 -12.38 13.88 1.01
N GLU A 16 -13.51 13.26 0.75
CA GLU A 16 -13.62 11.80 0.80
C GLU A 16 -12.81 11.16 -0.33
N ARG A 17 -12.86 11.78 -1.51
CA ARG A 17 -12.07 11.29 -2.65
C ARG A 17 -10.59 11.44 -2.39
N PHE A 18 -10.19 12.57 -1.80
CA PHE A 18 -8.79 12.82 -1.49
C PHE A 18 -8.28 11.80 -0.48
N LEU A 19 -9.07 11.54 0.57
CA LEU A 19 -8.71 10.56 1.57
C LEU A 19 -8.46 9.20 0.94
N ASP A 20 -9.38 8.74 0.11
CA ASP A 20 -9.24 7.45 -0.54
C ASP A 20 -8.05 7.39 -1.48
N GLN A 21 -7.75 8.48 -2.20
CA GLN A 21 -6.58 8.51 -3.06
C GLN A 21 -5.29 8.37 -2.26
N MET A 22 -5.21 9.07 -1.13
CA MET A 22 -4.02 8.99 -0.28
C MET A 22 -3.84 7.61 0.32
N LEU A 23 -4.93 7.00 0.74
CA LEU A 23 -4.87 5.65 1.33
C LEU A 23 -4.56 4.59 0.27
N PHE A 24 -5.09 4.76 -0.94
CA PHE A 24 -4.78 3.85 -2.03
C PHE A 24 -3.30 3.92 -2.38
N MET A 25 -2.75 5.13 -2.48
CA MET A 25 -1.32 5.29 -2.76
C MET A 25 -0.46 4.71 -1.64
N SER A 26 -0.89 4.88 -0.38
CA SER A 26 -0.18 4.32 0.75
C SER A 26 -0.16 2.79 0.69
N LEU A 27 -1.28 2.19 0.29
CA LEU A 27 -1.38 0.74 0.18
C LEU A 27 -0.43 0.20 -0.89
N ILE A 28 -0.38 0.87 -2.03
CA ILE A 28 0.51 0.49 -3.12
C ILE A 28 1.97 0.57 -2.67
N GLU A 29 2.35 1.67 -2.00
CA GLU A 29 3.71 1.83 -1.53
C GLU A 29 4.08 0.80 -0.46
N ALA A 30 3.14 0.48 0.43
CA ALA A 30 3.38 -0.53 1.45
C ALA A 30 3.62 -1.91 0.83
N ARG A 31 2.87 -2.26 -0.20
CA ARG A 31 3.05 -3.54 -0.89
C ARG A 31 4.36 -3.58 -1.67
N SER A 32 4.76 -2.46 -2.25
CA SER A 32 6.06 -2.36 -2.91
C SER A 32 7.20 -2.56 -1.93
N CYS A 33 7.11 -1.97 -0.75
CA CYS A 33 8.11 -2.15 0.30
C CYS A 33 8.25 -3.61 0.70
N GLU A 34 7.14 -4.32 0.87
CA GLU A 34 7.18 -5.73 1.22
C GLU A 34 7.86 -6.56 0.14
N ARG A 35 7.58 -6.25 -1.11
CA ARG A 35 8.18 -6.95 -2.24
C ARG A 35 9.69 -6.73 -2.27
N PHE A 36 10.13 -5.50 -2.13
CA PHE A 36 11.56 -5.20 -2.14
C PHE A 36 12.27 -5.80 -0.95
N LYS A 37 11.61 -5.86 0.19
CA LYS A 37 12.17 -6.51 1.37
C LYS A 37 12.45 -7.98 1.09
N ARG A 38 11.49 -8.68 0.51
CA ARG A 38 11.67 -10.09 0.18
C ARG A 38 12.79 -10.31 -0.85
N LEU A 39 12.84 -9.43 -1.85
CA LEU A 39 13.89 -9.51 -2.86
C LEU A 39 15.26 -9.29 -2.23
N SER A 40 15.38 -8.30 -1.36
CA SER A 40 16.66 -8.01 -0.74
C SER A 40 17.15 -9.16 0.14
N GLU A 41 16.23 -9.84 0.82
CA GLU A 41 16.58 -10.94 1.69
C GLU A 41 17.00 -12.19 0.93
N GLY A 42 16.54 -12.34 -0.29
CA GLY A 42 16.85 -13.50 -1.10
C GLY A 42 18.07 -13.36 -1.99
N LEU A 43 18.72 -12.17 -2.00
CA LEU A 43 19.85 -11.98 -2.87
C LEU A 43 21.15 -12.38 -2.20
N ASP A 44 22.06 -12.98 -2.99
CA ASP A 44 23.34 -13.39 -2.47
C ASP A 44 24.34 -12.23 -2.57
N ASP A 45 24.16 -11.32 -3.51
CA ASP A 45 25.06 -10.21 -3.71
C ASP A 45 24.83 -9.13 -2.65
N GLU A 46 25.84 -8.86 -1.85
CA GLU A 46 25.72 -7.91 -0.77
C GLU A 46 25.48 -6.47 -1.24
N HIS A 47 26.05 -6.08 -2.38
CA HIS A 47 25.82 -4.74 -2.92
C HIS A 47 24.36 -4.56 -3.35
N LEU A 48 23.78 -5.57 -3.97
CA LEU A 48 22.37 -5.51 -4.36
C LEU A 48 21.46 -5.51 -3.15
N ARG A 49 21.79 -6.29 -2.12
CA ARG A 49 21.00 -6.29 -0.89
C ARG A 49 20.99 -4.91 -0.23
N LYS A 50 22.14 -4.24 -0.20
CA LYS A 50 22.24 -2.90 0.36
C LYS A 50 21.45 -1.89 -0.47
N PHE A 51 21.53 -2.03 -1.81
CA PHE A 51 20.79 -1.15 -2.71
C PHE A 51 19.28 -1.27 -2.49
N TYR A 52 18.74 -2.47 -2.45
CA TYR A 52 17.34 -2.68 -2.25
C TYR A 52 16.89 -2.23 -0.85
N ARG A 53 17.73 -2.41 0.14
CA ARG A 53 17.41 -1.95 1.50
C ARG A 53 17.26 -0.44 1.54
N ARG A 54 18.15 0.30 0.89
CA ARG A 54 18.06 1.75 0.83
C ARG A 54 16.85 2.20 0.05
N PHE A 55 16.55 1.52 -1.04
CA PHE A 55 15.38 1.82 -1.85
C PHE A 55 14.11 1.61 -1.03
N MET A 56 14.04 0.51 -0.28
CA MET A 56 12.90 0.20 0.55
C MET A 56 12.69 1.24 1.65
N GLU A 57 13.76 1.72 2.25
CA GLU A 57 13.67 2.75 3.28
C GLU A 57 13.10 4.05 2.70
N SER A 58 13.50 4.38 1.48
CA SER A 58 12.98 5.56 0.79
C SER A 58 11.49 5.40 0.49
N GLU A 59 11.07 4.23 0.02
CA GLU A 59 9.66 3.97 -0.29
C GLU A 59 8.79 3.97 0.97
N ALA A 60 9.34 3.49 2.09
CA ALA A 60 8.63 3.52 3.36
C ALA A 60 8.33 4.96 3.79
N GLY A 61 9.22 5.90 3.45
CA GLY A 61 8.97 7.31 3.69
C GLY A 61 7.77 7.84 2.90
N HIS A 62 7.61 7.37 1.65
CA HIS A 62 6.48 7.78 0.83
C HIS A 62 5.16 7.25 1.41
N TYR A 63 5.17 6.01 1.91
CA TYR A 63 3.99 5.42 2.51
C TYR A 63 3.49 6.26 3.70
N THR A 64 4.39 6.64 4.60
CA THR A 64 4.02 7.44 5.76
C THR A 64 3.64 8.87 5.36
N LEU A 65 4.22 9.39 4.29
CA LEU A 65 3.88 10.72 3.79
C LEU A 65 2.41 10.79 3.35
N PHE A 66 1.94 9.81 2.60
CA PHE A 66 0.56 9.81 2.14
C PHE A 66 -0.43 9.74 3.31
N ILE A 67 -0.12 8.94 4.32
CA ILE A 67 -0.95 8.87 5.53
C ILE A 67 -0.95 10.23 6.24
N SER A 68 0.21 10.86 6.37
CA SER A 68 0.32 12.16 7.03
C SER A 68 -0.46 13.24 6.28
N LEU A 69 -0.45 13.21 4.95
CA LEU A 69 -1.22 14.17 4.16
C LEU A 69 -2.71 13.98 4.38
N ALA A 70 -3.17 12.74 4.49
CA ALA A 70 -4.57 12.48 4.77
C ALA A 70 -4.95 12.99 6.16
N GLU A 71 -4.08 12.76 7.16
CA GLU A 71 -4.32 13.21 8.53
C GLU A 71 -4.29 14.73 8.66
N GLY A 72 -3.67 15.43 7.72
CA GLY A 72 -3.66 16.88 7.72
C GLY A 72 -4.99 17.49 7.26
N ARG A 73 -5.84 16.69 6.60
CA ARG A 73 -7.11 17.19 6.09
C ARG A 73 -8.32 16.56 6.76
N GLU A 74 -8.17 15.38 7.33
CA GLU A 74 -9.27 14.68 7.96
C GLU A 74 -8.91 14.28 9.36
N PRO A 75 -9.88 14.09 10.27
CA PRO A 75 -9.59 13.64 11.62
C PRO A 75 -8.83 12.32 11.61
N LYS A 76 -7.88 12.17 12.51
CA LYS A 76 -7.05 10.96 12.55
C LYS A 76 -7.87 9.69 12.70
N GLU A 77 -8.94 9.74 13.48
CA GLU A 77 -9.80 8.57 13.66
C GLU A 77 -10.46 8.16 12.36
N LYS A 78 -10.90 9.14 11.57
CA LYS A 78 -11.52 8.87 10.28
C LYS A 78 -10.53 8.24 9.33
N VAL A 79 -9.30 8.76 9.29
CA VAL A 79 -8.24 8.21 8.44
C VAL A 79 -7.94 6.78 8.87
N ARG A 80 -7.81 6.55 10.17
CA ARG A 80 -7.50 5.22 10.70
C ARG A 80 -8.61 4.22 10.36
N THR A 81 -9.86 4.61 10.55
CA THR A 81 -11.00 3.75 10.27
C THR A 81 -11.04 3.39 8.78
N ARG A 82 -10.87 4.39 7.93
CA ARG A 82 -10.89 4.14 6.48
C ARG A 82 -9.70 3.29 6.04
N TRP A 83 -8.53 3.48 6.66
CA TRP A 83 -7.36 2.66 6.39
C TRP A 83 -7.63 1.19 6.73
N GLN A 84 -8.29 0.94 7.86
CA GLN A 84 -8.65 -0.42 8.25
C GLN A 84 -9.63 -1.04 7.25
N GLU A 85 -10.54 -0.24 6.72
CA GLU A 85 -11.46 -0.69 5.68
C GLU A 85 -10.72 -1.08 4.41
N TRP A 86 -9.73 -0.29 4.01
CA TRP A 86 -8.90 -0.60 2.85
C TRP A 86 -8.12 -1.90 3.05
N LEU A 87 -7.53 -2.08 4.21
CA LEU A 87 -6.77 -3.30 4.51
C LEU A 87 -7.69 -4.53 4.52
N LYS A 88 -8.88 -4.37 5.07
CA LYS A 88 -9.84 -5.47 5.11
C LYS A 88 -10.28 -5.84 3.69
N PHE A 89 -10.56 -4.83 2.87
CA PHE A 89 -10.98 -5.07 1.50
C PHE A 89 -9.87 -5.74 0.69
N GLU A 90 -8.63 -5.29 0.87
CA GLU A 90 -7.49 -5.90 0.21
C GLU A 90 -7.38 -7.38 0.59
N LYS A 91 -7.55 -7.68 1.87
CA LYS A 91 -7.50 -9.06 2.34
C LYS A 91 -8.57 -9.91 1.68
N GLU A 92 -9.78 -9.37 1.54
CA GLU A 92 -10.87 -10.06 0.88
C GLU A 92 -10.59 -10.30 -0.59
N VAL A 93 -10.04 -9.31 -1.28
CA VAL A 93 -9.67 -9.44 -2.69
C VAL A 93 -8.61 -10.52 -2.85
N MET A 94 -7.59 -10.52 -2.00
CA MET A 94 -6.52 -11.52 -2.09
C MET A 94 -7.05 -12.92 -1.81
N ALA A 95 -8.02 -13.03 -0.91
CA ALA A 95 -8.63 -14.32 -0.59
C ALA A 95 -9.45 -14.89 -1.74
N THR A 96 -9.97 -14.03 -2.64
CA THR A 96 -10.77 -14.49 -3.76
C THR A 96 -9.93 -14.83 -4.98
N LEU A 97 -8.64 -14.50 -4.98
CA LEU A 97 -7.78 -14.82 -6.11
C LEU A 97 -7.43 -16.31 -6.08
N PRO A 98 -7.33 -16.95 -7.25
CA PRO A 98 -6.98 -18.35 -7.29
C PRO A 98 -5.59 -18.56 -6.70
N VAL A 99 -5.44 -19.70 -6.02
CA VAL A 99 -4.15 -20.02 -5.50
C VAL A 99 -3.35 -20.48 -6.66
N ARG A 100 -2.20 -19.90 -6.87
CA ARG A 100 -1.44 -20.21 -8.01
C ARG A 100 -0.05 -20.45 -7.59
N GLY A 101 0.17 -21.49 -6.90
CA GLY A 101 1.46 -21.88 -6.48
C GLY A 101 2.48 -21.95 -7.60
N ASP A 102 1.95 -22.26 -8.75
CA ASP A 102 2.76 -22.34 -9.94
C ASP A 102 3.26 -21.00 -10.36
N ARG A 103 2.68 -19.95 -9.86
CA ARG A 103 3.03 -18.66 -10.32
C ARG A 103 4.01 -18.09 -9.53
N ILE A 104 4.51 -18.73 -8.71
CA ILE A 104 5.35 -18.15 -7.98
C ILE A 104 6.47 -17.99 -8.62
N HIS A 105 6.73 -17.41 -9.01
CA HIS A 105 7.68 -17.22 -9.76
C HIS A 105 8.15 -15.85 -9.74
#